data_42fa7636cc956dc8f90fbc7f1afc22bc
#
_entry.id   42fa7636cc956dc8f90fbc7f1afc22bc
#
_cell.length_a   1.000
_cell.length_b   1.000
_cell.length_c   1.000
_cell.angle_alpha   90.00
_cell.angle_beta   90.00
_cell.angle_gamma   90.00
#
_symmetry.space_group_name_H-M   'P 1'
#
loop_
_entity.id
_entity.type
_entity.pdbx_description
1 polymer ?
#
loop_
_entity_poly.entity_id
_entity_poly.type
_entity_poly.pdbx_seq_one_letter_code
_entity_poly.pdbx_strand_id
1 'polypeptide(L)'
;MCHAYVRSDSLVGLCFSDHEYPNRVAHTLLTKILEEFTAQVPRSQWTEGKEVAGFAGPLDVHLKKFQNPAEADPMMKVQTELDETKIILHNTIEAVLSRGEKLDDLVDKSEGLSLQSKTFYKTARKTNSCCGSWT
;
A
#
# COMPACT_ATOMS: atom_id res chain seq x y z
N MET A 1 15.19 10.28 -4.60
CA MET A 1 14.98 9.09 -5.47
C MET A 1 14.40 9.55 -6.80
N CYS A 2 14.70 8.84 -7.90
CA CYS A 2 14.11 9.14 -9.22
C CYS A 2 13.18 7.99 -9.60
N HIS A 3 11.94 8.31 -9.95
CA HIS A 3 10.95 7.36 -10.44
C HIS A 3 10.73 7.61 -11.92
N ALA A 4 10.72 6.54 -12.73
CA ALA A 4 10.50 6.61 -14.15
C ALA A 4 9.38 5.66 -14.55
N TYR A 5 8.48 6.12 -15.39
CA TYR A 5 7.43 5.29 -15.99
C TYR A 5 7.43 5.48 -17.51
N VAL A 6 7.65 4.39 -18.21
CA VAL A 6 7.72 4.36 -19.68
C VAL A 6 6.45 3.69 -20.21
N ARG A 7 5.68 4.41 -21.00
CA ARG A 7 4.49 3.89 -21.69
C ARG A 7 4.85 3.23 -23.03
N SER A 8 3.95 2.38 -23.52
CA SER A 8 4.10 1.69 -24.80
C SER A 8 4.12 2.63 -26.02
N ASP A 9 3.62 3.86 -25.87
CA ASP A 9 3.62 4.90 -26.90
C ASP A 9 4.91 5.76 -26.92
N SER A 10 5.93 5.33 -26.16
CA SER A 10 7.23 6.01 -25.99
C SER A 10 7.18 7.30 -25.17
N LEU A 11 6.06 7.60 -24.52
CA LEU A 11 5.97 8.70 -23.58
C LEU A 11 6.56 8.27 -22.23
N VAL A 12 7.42 9.12 -21.67
CA VAL A 12 8.11 8.84 -20.40
C VAL A 12 7.77 9.91 -19.38
N GLY A 13 7.36 9.48 -18.20
CA GLY A 13 7.21 10.35 -17.03
C GLY A 13 8.36 10.14 -16.06
N LEU A 14 8.90 11.24 -15.54
CA LEU A 14 9.95 11.25 -14.51
C LEU A 14 9.46 12.04 -13.30
N CYS A 15 9.71 11.50 -12.10
CA CYS A 15 9.42 12.16 -10.85
C CYS A 15 10.60 12.04 -9.90
N PHE A 16 10.94 13.11 -9.21
CA PHE A 16 11.97 13.13 -8.19
C PHE A 16 11.31 13.30 -6.81
N SER A 17 11.67 12.45 -5.88
CA SER A 17 11.18 12.49 -4.50
C SER A 17 12.32 12.24 -3.51
N ASP A 18 12.06 12.43 -2.22
CA ASP A 18 12.94 11.94 -1.16
C ASP A 18 12.93 10.39 -1.09
N HIS A 19 13.76 9.83 -0.21
CA HIS A 19 13.88 8.38 -0.04
C HIS A 19 12.69 7.77 0.71
N GLU A 20 11.97 8.55 1.49
CA GLU A 20 10.85 8.10 2.32
C GLU A 20 9.52 8.11 1.53
N TYR A 21 9.51 8.78 0.36
CA TYR A 21 8.31 8.87 -0.46
C TYR A 21 7.92 7.51 -1.05
N PRO A 22 6.67 7.04 -0.87
CA PRO A 22 6.26 5.70 -1.31
C PRO A 22 6.29 5.53 -2.83
N ASN A 23 7.00 4.52 -3.31
CA ASN A 23 7.15 4.22 -4.74
C ASN A 23 5.79 4.08 -5.45
N ARG A 24 4.82 3.44 -4.79
CA ARG A 24 3.47 3.25 -5.34
C ARG A 24 2.78 4.57 -5.61
N VAL A 25 2.89 5.54 -4.70
CA VAL A 25 2.27 6.86 -4.84
C VAL A 25 2.93 7.65 -5.98
N ALA A 26 4.27 7.58 -6.11
CA ALA A 26 5.00 8.18 -7.21
C ALA A 26 4.56 7.61 -8.58
N HIS A 27 4.41 6.28 -8.70
CA HIS A 27 3.92 5.66 -9.92
C HIS A 27 2.46 6.00 -10.22
N THR A 28 1.61 6.10 -9.21
CA THR A 28 0.22 6.56 -9.38
C THR A 28 0.17 7.99 -9.91
N LEU A 29 1.01 8.87 -9.39
CA LEU A 29 1.16 10.24 -9.90
C LEU A 29 1.56 10.25 -11.36
N LEU A 30 2.63 9.52 -11.71
CA LEU A 30 3.13 9.45 -13.08
C LEU A 30 2.06 8.91 -14.05
N THR A 31 1.35 7.86 -13.67
CA THR A 31 0.28 7.29 -14.50
C THR A 31 -0.82 8.33 -14.77
N LYS A 32 -1.31 9.00 -13.73
CA LYS A 32 -2.36 10.03 -13.87
C LYS A 32 -1.91 11.21 -14.73
N ILE A 33 -0.71 11.71 -14.51
CA ILE A 33 -0.17 12.82 -15.30
C ILE A 33 -0.06 12.44 -16.78
N LEU A 34 0.46 11.25 -17.08
CA LEU A 34 0.62 10.80 -18.46
C LEU A 34 -0.72 10.52 -19.15
N GLU A 35 -1.72 10.01 -18.44
CA GLU A 35 -3.09 9.85 -18.94
C GLU A 35 -3.73 11.20 -19.26
N GLU A 36 -3.65 12.15 -18.35
CA GLU A 36 -4.20 13.48 -18.54
C GLU A 36 -3.48 14.24 -19.66
N PHE A 37 -2.15 14.13 -19.73
CA PHE A 37 -1.36 14.71 -20.81
C PHE A 37 -1.81 14.19 -22.17
N THR A 38 -1.97 12.87 -22.33
CA THR A 38 -2.41 12.30 -23.61
C THR A 38 -3.87 12.61 -23.96
N ALA A 39 -4.71 12.92 -22.97
CA ALA A 39 -6.08 13.36 -23.20
C ALA A 39 -6.17 14.83 -23.66
N GLN A 40 -5.28 15.69 -23.18
CA GLN A 40 -5.28 17.11 -23.48
C GLN A 40 -4.39 17.49 -24.67
N VAL A 41 -3.29 16.77 -24.87
CA VAL A 41 -2.28 17.10 -25.87
C VAL A 41 -2.27 16.05 -26.99
N PRO A 42 -2.59 16.43 -28.23
CA PRO A 42 -2.56 15.53 -29.37
C PRO A 42 -1.13 15.03 -29.65
N ARG A 43 -1.01 13.79 -30.07
CA ARG A 43 0.27 13.11 -30.30
C ARG A 43 1.19 13.87 -31.23
N SER A 44 0.66 14.59 -32.22
CA SER A 44 1.42 15.41 -33.16
C SER A 44 2.23 16.54 -32.51
N GLN A 45 1.83 17.00 -31.33
CA GLN A 45 2.50 18.12 -30.65
C GLN A 45 3.70 17.68 -29.80
N TRP A 46 3.73 16.44 -29.31
CA TRP A 46 4.80 15.99 -28.42
C TRP A 46 5.78 14.99 -29.08
N THR A 47 5.42 14.38 -30.21
CA THR A 47 6.35 13.50 -30.95
C THR A 47 7.54 14.26 -31.59
N GLU A 48 7.41 15.55 -31.82
CA GLU A 48 8.47 16.40 -32.38
C GLU A 48 9.45 16.94 -31.31
N GLY A 49 9.27 16.57 -30.03
CA GLY A 49 10.13 17.03 -28.93
C GLY A 49 9.97 18.52 -28.61
N LYS A 50 8.84 19.12 -28.97
CA LYS A 50 8.53 20.51 -28.64
C LYS A 50 7.96 20.62 -27.23
N GLU A 51 8.30 21.72 -26.58
CA GLU A 51 7.72 22.05 -25.26
C GLU A 51 6.22 22.36 -25.37
N VAL A 52 5.40 21.75 -24.50
CA VAL A 52 3.96 21.96 -24.43
C VAL A 52 3.65 22.82 -23.19
N ALA A 53 3.68 24.13 -23.34
CA ALA A 53 3.48 25.08 -22.25
C ALA A 53 2.08 25.00 -21.60
N GLY A 54 1.06 24.53 -22.33
CA GLY A 54 -0.32 24.46 -21.84
C GLY A 54 -0.57 23.44 -20.74
N PHE A 55 0.35 22.52 -20.48
CA PHE A 55 0.18 21.45 -19.46
C PHE A 55 0.78 21.79 -18.09
N ALA A 56 1.43 22.91 -17.92
CA ALA A 56 2.07 23.31 -16.65
C ALA A 56 1.05 23.48 -15.52
N GLY A 57 -0.12 24.04 -15.77
CA GLY A 57 -1.18 24.23 -14.77
C GLY A 57 -1.71 22.94 -14.17
N PRO A 58 -2.16 21.97 -14.97
CA PRO A 58 -2.55 20.63 -14.49
C PRO A 58 -1.43 19.93 -13.72
N LEU A 59 -0.20 20.04 -14.16
CA LEU A 59 0.97 19.45 -13.50
C LEU A 59 1.15 20.00 -12.07
N ASP A 60 1.04 21.31 -11.89
CA ASP A 60 1.13 21.96 -10.57
C ASP A 60 0.04 21.50 -9.60
N VAL A 61 -1.17 21.31 -10.09
CA VAL A 61 -2.29 20.80 -9.27
C VAL A 61 -2.00 19.39 -8.76
N HIS A 62 -1.52 18.52 -9.64
CA HIS A 62 -1.13 17.16 -9.25
C HIS A 62 0.04 17.17 -8.27
N LEU A 63 1.07 17.95 -8.52
CA LEU A 63 2.23 18.08 -7.63
C LEU A 63 1.81 18.51 -6.22
N LYS A 64 0.98 19.53 -6.09
CA LYS A 64 0.48 20.00 -4.79
C LYS A 64 -0.31 18.92 -4.05
N LYS A 65 -1.19 18.21 -4.74
CA LYS A 65 -1.99 17.12 -4.16
C LYS A 65 -1.12 15.96 -3.69
N PHE A 66 -0.10 15.61 -4.44
CA PHE A 66 0.79 14.49 -4.16
C PHE A 66 1.98 14.84 -3.25
N GLN A 67 2.08 16.08 -2.75
CA GLN A 67 3.03 16.43 -1.68
C GLN A 67 2.74 15.66 -0.39
N ASN A 68 1.47 15.37 -0.10
CA ASN A 68 1.06 14.52 1.01
C ASN A 68 0.59 13.15 0.48
N PRO A 69 1.43 12.10 0.57
CA PRO A 69 1.09 10.79 0.02
C PRO A 69 -0.14 10.16 0.66
N ALA A 70 -0.42 10.44 1.94
CA ALA A 70 -1.59 9.91 2.64
C ALA A 70 -2.92 10.50 2.13
N GLU A 71 -2.91 11.74 1.66
CA GLU A 71 -4.09 12.36 1.04
C GLU A 71 -4.27 11.97 -0.42
N ALA A 72 -3.17 11.71 -1.10
CA ALA A 72 -3.16 11.40 -2.52
C ALA A 72 -3.59 9.96 -2.83
N ASP A 73 -3.31 9.03 -1.91
CA ASP A 73 -3.60 7.61 -2.06
C ASP A 73 -4.47 7.09 -0.91
N PRO A 74 -5.77 6.84 -1.17
CA PRO A 74 -6.68 6.29 -0.16
C PRO A 74 -6.20 4.97 0.45
N MET A 75 -5.44 4.16 -0.29
CA MET A 75 -4.89 2.91 0.21
C MET A 75 -3.80 3.12 1.27
N MET A 76 -3.04 4.21 1.20
CA MET A 76 -2.10 4.54 2.27
C MET A 76 -2.79 4.87 3.59
N LYS A 77 -3.92 5.56 3.53
CA LYS A 77 -4.72 5.86 4.71
C LYS A 77 -5.24 4.59 5.36
N VAL A 78 -5.79 3.68 4.56
CA VAL A 78 -6.26 2.36 5.04
C VAL A 78 -5.10 1.56 5.64
N GLN A 79 -3.93 1.57 5.03
CA GLN A 79 -2.76 0.83 5.53
C GLN A 79 -2.27 1.38 6.87
N THR A 80 -2.23 2.70 7.04
CA THR A 80 -1.88 3.34 8.32
C THR A 80 -2.88 2.96 9.41
N GLU A 81 -4.18 3.00 9.12
CA GLU A 81 -5.23 2.57 10.04
C GLU A 81 -5.11 1.08 10.41
N LEU A 82 -4.78 0.21 9.45
CA LEU A 82 -4.53 -1.21 9.69
C LEU A 82 -3.27 -1.45 10.53
N ASP A 83 -2.21 -0.72 10.30
CA ASP A 83 -0.96 -0.83 11.07
C ASP A 83 -1.17 -0.38 12.53
N GLU A 84 -1.92 0.68 12.77
CA GLU A 84 -2.34 1.09 14.11
C GLU A 84 -3.18 0.00 14.81
N THR A 85 -4.14 -0.58 14.11
CA THR A 85 -4.97 -1.68 14.62
C THR A 85 -4.13 -2.91 14.94
N LYS A 86 -3.14 -3.24 14.11
CA LYS A 86 -2.22 -4.34 14.34
C LYS A 86 -1.38 -4.15 15.59
N ILE A 87 -0.89 -2.94 15.87
CA ILE A 87 -0.16 -2.61 17.10
C ILE A 87 -1.05 -2.79 18.33
N ILE A 88 -2.29 -2.33 18.29
CA ILE A 88 -3.25 -2.50 19.38
C ILE A 88 -3.52 -3.99 19.64
N LEU A 89 -3.75 -4.79 18.61
CA LEU A 89 -3.96 -6.23 18.72
C LEU A 89 -2.74 -6.94 19.29
N HIS A 90 -1.54 -6.59 18.86
CA HIS A 90 -0.31 -7.17 19.38
C HIS A 90 -0.14 -6.87 20.88
N ASN A 91 -0.32 -5.64 21.30
CA ASN A 91 -0.25 -5.25 22.71
C ASN A 91 -1.30 -5.97 23.55
N THR A 92 -2.50 -6.18 23.02
CA THR A 92 -3.57 -6.91 23.71
C THR A 92 -3.21 -8.38 23.89
N ILE A 93 -2.68 -9.04 22.86
CA ILE A 93 -2.24 -10.45 22.93
C ILE A 93 -1.09 -10.59 23.93
N GLU A 94 -0.09 -9.72 23.87
CA GLU A 94 1.05 -9.74 24.80
C GLU A 94 0.62 -9.54 26.25
N ALA A 95 -0.30 -8.62 26.53
CA ALA A 95 -0.86 -8.40 27.85
C ALA A 95 -1.61 -9.62 28.39
N VAL A 96 -2.29 -10.35 27.53
CA VAL A 96 -3.01 -11.58 27.91
C VAL A 96 -2.05 -12.75 28.11
N LEU A 97 -1.05 -12.92 27.26
CA LEU A 97 -0.02 -13.96 27.40
C LEU A 97 0.82 -13.77 28.67
N SER A 98 1.06 -12.55 29.10
CA SER A 98 1.78 -12.25 30.35
C SER A 98 1.06 -12.72 31.62
N ARG A 99 -0.26 -12.99 31.53
CA ARG A 99 -1.08 -13.54 32.62
C ARG A 99 -1.03 -15.07 32.73
N GLY A 100 -0.21 -15.75 31.90
CA GLY A 100 -0.07 -17.21 31.94
C GLY A 100 -1.23 -17.99 31.31
N GLU A 101 -2.18 -17.31 30.66
CA GLU A 101 -3.21 -17.99 29.88
C GLU A 101 -2.62 -18.51 28.55
N LYS A 102 -2.97 -19.74 28.19
CA LYS A 102 -2.57 -20.31 26.92
C LYS A 102 -3.39 -19.69 25.80
N LEU A 103 -2.74 -19.43 24.65
CA LEU A 103 -3.42 -18.89 23.47
C LEU A 103 -4.63 -19.73 23.04
N ASP A 104 -4.57 -21.04 23.27
CA ASP A 104 -5.68 -21.97 22.99
C ASP A 104 -6.93 -21.66 23.77
N ASP A 105 -6.75 -21.36 25.06
CA ASP A 105 -7.87 -21.05 25.95
C ASP A 105 -8.56 -19.75 25.53
N LEU A 106 -7.79 -18.79 25.02
CA LEU A 106 -8.31 -17.54 24.47
C LEU A 106 -9.10 -17.75 23.18
N VAL A 107 -8.59 -18.57 22.26
CA VAL A 107 -9.27 -18.90 21.01
C VAL A 107 -10.60 -19.61 21.29
N ASP A 108 -10.62 -20.52 22.25
CA ASP A 108 -11.83 -21.24 22.59
C ASP A 108 -12.86 -20.36 23.31
N LYS A 109 -12.43 -19.46 24.20
CA LYS A 109 -13.28 -18.52 24.93
C LYS A 109 -13.71 -17.29 24.10
N SER A 110 -13.07 -17.01 22.98
CA SER A 110 -13.39 -15.83 22.16
C SER A 110 -14.77 -15.98 21.53
N GLU A 111 -15.70 -15.12 21.90
CA GLU A 111 -17.02 -15.02 21.25
C GLU A 111 -16.94 -14.31 19.88
N GLY A 112 -15.90 -13.51 19.64
CA GLY A 112 -15.69 -12.78 18.40
C GLY A 112 -15.17 -13.62 17.22
N LEU A 113 -14.62 -14.81 17.49
CA LEU A 113 -14.13 -15.71 16.43
C LEU A 113 -15.23 -16.66 15.98
N SER A 114 -15.41 -16.75 14.66
CA SER A 114 -16.34 -17.73 14.07
C SER A 114 -15.87 -19.16 14.34
N LEU A 115 -16.81 -20.11 14.38
CA LEU A 115 -16.50 -21.54 14.52
C LEU A 115 -15.50 -22.02 13.47
N GLN A 116 -15.62 -21.51 12.24
CA GLN A 116 -14.71 -21.82 11.15
C GLN A 116 -13.27 -21.34 11.41
N SER A 117 -13.12 -20.14 11.96
CA SER A 117 -11.81 -19.57 12.34
C SER A 117 -11.16 -20.38 13.47
N LYS A 118 -11.94 -20.80 14.47
CA LYS A 118 -11.47 -21.67 15.56
C LYS A 118 -11.01 -23.04 15.04
N THR A 119 -11.77 -23.61 14.12
CA THR A 119 -11.42 -24.91 13.48
C THR A 119 -10.15 -24.77 12.65
N PHE A 120 -10.01 -23.68 11.88
CA PHE A 120 -8.79 -23.39 11.12
C PHE A 120 -7.57 -23.27 12.01
N TYR A 121 -7.66 -22.52 13.09
CA TYR A 121 -6.59 -22.39 14.08
C TYR A 121 -6.14 -23.74 14.65
N LYS A 122 -7.09 -24.57 15.10
CA LYS A 122 -6.81 -25.90 15.65
C LYS A 122 -6.14 -26.81 14.61
N THR A 123 -6.60 -26.77 13.37
CA THR A 123 -6.01 -27.55 12.27
C THR A 123 -4.59 -27.08 11.94
N ALA A 124 -4.37 -25.77 11.82
CA ALA A 124 -3.06 -25.22 11.56
C ALA A 124 -2.06 -25.56 12.66
N ARG A 125 -2.46 -25.48 13.90
CA ARG A 125 -1.63 -25.85 15.04
C ARG A 125 -1.26 -27.34 15.04
N LYS A 126 -2.24 -28.21 14.78
CA LYS A 126 -2.01 -29.65 14.69
C LYS A 126 -1.02 -30.00 13.58
N THR A 127 -1.14 -29.34 12.42
CA THR A 127 -0.22 -29.53 11.28
C THR A 127 1.19 -29.07 11.61
N ASN A 128 1.33 -27.93 12.27
CA ASN A 128 2.64 -27.39 12.66
C ASN A 128 3.29 -28.17 13.83
N SER A 129 2.51 -28.78 14.71
CA SER A 129 3.04 -29.58 15.81
C SER A 129 3.64 -30.90 15.35
N CYS A 130 3.21 -31.44 14.23
CA CYS A 130 3.77 -32.66 13.65
C CYS A 130 5.21 -32.47 13.10
N CYS A 131 5.61 -31.23 12.77
CA CYS A 131 6.98 -30.94 12.29
C CYS A 131 8.01 -30.75 13.41
N GLY A 132 7.59 -30.65 14.68
CA GLY A 132 8.47 -30.47 15.84
C GLY A 132 9.00 -31.77 16.47
N SER A 133 8.67 -32.94 15.93
CA SER A 133 9.01 -34.25 16.51
C SER A 133 10.17 -34.96 15.79
N TRP A 134 11.01 -34.23 15.06
CA TRP A 134 12.21 -34.75 14.40
C TRP A 134 13.48 -34.04 14.92
N THR A 135 13.71 -34.04 16.24
CA THR A 135 15.02 -33.79 16.86
C THR A 135 15.22 -34.75 17.99
#